data_b96d690ef9d539c056dea0c6b30e554e
#
_entry.id   b96d690ef9d539c056dea0c6b30e554e
#
_cell.length_a   1.000
_cell.length_b   1.000
_cell.length_c   1.000
_cell.angle_alpha   90.00
_cell.angle_beta   90.00
_cell.angle_gamma   90.00
#
_symmetry.space_group_name_H-M   'P 1'
#
loop_
_entity.id
_entity.type
_entity.pdbx_description
1 polymer ?
#
loop_
_entity_poly.entity_id
_entity_poly.type
_entity_poly.pdbx_seq_one_letter_code
_entity_poly.pdbx_strand_id
1 'polypeptide(L)'
;MNLKLRTIKRHFEEAFKSIKRNGWMTVAAVSAVAVTLLLVGSFIAILFNVNKLGSDIENDVSVRVYIDVAAEEEQRNELEQTLESLDNVDGVEFSSRADELDQVVGSYGDEFNLFEGDDNPLYDVFVVNTTEPEHTATVAAQAEELDYVADVNYGGATADSLFSTMETMRNVGAIIVVALLLTAVFLISNTIRITIFSRSTEIEIMKLVGATNCFIRWPFIIEGALIGLIGAIIPSIILGFVYVNGFELIMAYLSGTYFALLPPNPFLMQLVGLMLAMGVFIGSLGSTLSIRRFLDV
;
A
#
# COMPACT_ATOMS: atom_id res chain seq x y z
N MET A 1 -4.80 40.79 -14.85
CA MET A 1 -4.67 39.73 -13.84
C MET A 1 -5.75 39.77 -12.76
N ASN A 2 -6.22 40.96 -12.36
CA ASN A 2 -7.23 41.14 -11.30
C ASN A 2 -8.65 40.62 -11.60
N LEU A 3 -9.07 40.58 -12.88
CA LEU A 3 -10.41 40.10 -13.28
C LEU A 3 -10.58 38.57 -13.06
N LYS A 4 -9.54 37.79 -13.36
CA LYS A 4 -9.57 36.33 -13.16
C LYS A 4 -9.65 35.95 -11.68
N LEU A 5 -8.93 36.66 -10.80
CA LEU A 5 -8.94 36.41 -9.36
C LEU A 5 -10.30 36.75 -8.72
N ARG A 6 -10.95 37.84 -9.13
CA ARG A 6 -12.31 38.19 -8.68
C ARG A 6 -13.35 37.15 -9.11
N THR A 7 -13.21 36.61 -10.32
CA THR A 7 -14.10 35.57 -10.82
C THR A 7 -13.94 34.26 -10.04
N ILE A 8 -12.70 33.84 -9.76
CA ILE A 8 -12.41 32.65 -8.94
C ILE A 8 -13.00 32.81 -7.53
N LYS A 9 -12.73 33.95 -6.87
CA LYS A 9 -13.27 34.24 -5.53
C LYS A 9 -14.80 34.13 -5.53
N ARG A 10 -15.47 34.69 -6.54
CA ARG A 10 -16.93 34.63 -6.67
C ARG A 10 -17.43 33.17 -6.81
N HIS A 11 -16.76 32.33 -7.59
CA HIS A 11 -17.14 30.92 -7.72
C HIS A 11 -17.02 30.16 -6.41
N PHE A 12 -15.99 30.43 -5.58
CA PHE A 12 -15.86 29.87 -4.24
C PHE A 12 -16.98 30.37 -3.31
N GLU A 13 -17.30 31.66 -3.32
CA GLU A 13 -18.39 32.22 -2.52
C GLU A 13 -19.75 31.63 -2.91
N GLU A 14 -20.01 31.45 -4.20
CA GLU A 14 -21.22 30.80 -4.72
C GLU A 14 -21.32 29.34 -4.30
N ALA A 15 -20.23 28.57 -4.41
CA ALA A 15 -20.16 27.18 -3.96
C ALA A 15 -20.42 27.05 -2.46
N PHE A 16 -19.81 27.92 -1.65
CA PHE A 16 -20.00 27.89 -0.20
C PHE A 16 -21.43 28.26 0.23
N LYS A 17 -22.05 29.25 -0.44
CA LYS A 17 -23.46 29.60 -0.23
C LYS A 17 -24.40 28.46 -0.63
N SER A 18 -24.07 27.72 -1.70
CA SER A 18 -24.81 26.54 -2.13
C SER A 18 -24.80 25.43 -1.08
N ILE A 19 -23.62 25.10 -0.56
CA ILE A 19 -23.41 24.13 0.52
C ILE A 19 -24.26 24.47 1.74
N LYS A 20 -24.25 25.76 2.16
CA LYS A 20 -25.02 26.20 3.31
C LYS A 20 -26.53 26.17 3.09
N ARG A 21 -27.00 26.52 1.88
CA ARG A 21 -28.41 26.54 1.50
C ARG A 21 -29.02 25.13 1.43
N ASN A 22 -28.24 24.17 0.96
CA ASN A 22 -28.62 22.75 0.83
C ASN A 22 -28.01 21.89 1.94
N GLY A 23 -27.88 22.41 3.16
CA GLY A 23 -27.09 21.85 4.25
C GLY A 23 -27.36 20.36 4.51
N TRP A 24 -28.63 19.95 4.59
CA TRP A 24 -28.99 18.55 4.87
C TRP A 24 -28.49 17.57 3.79
N MET A 25 -28.65 17.94 2.53
CA MET A 25 -28.21 17.15 1.40
C MET A 25 -26.70 17.10 1.28
N THR A 26 -26.02 18.22 1.61
CA THR A 26 -24.57 18.28 1.66
C THR A 26 -24.02 17.42 2.79
N VAL A 27 -24.64 17.45 3.98
CA VAL A 27 -24.24 16.57 5.10
C VAL A 27 -24.35 15.11 4.70
N ALA A 28 -25.46 14.69 4.07
CA ALA A 28 -25.64 13.32 3.59
C ALA A 28 -24.54 12.92 2.58
N ALA A 29 -24.22 13.81 1.63
CA ALA A 29 -23.17 13.57 0.63
C ALA A 29 -21.78 13.48 1.29
N VAL A 30 -21.44 14.42 2.16
CA VAL A 30 -20.16 14.44 2.91
C VAL A 30 -20.02 13.18 3.76
N SER A 31 -21.08 12.76 4.46
CA SER A 31 -21.07 11.54 5.28
C SER A 31 -20.84 10.29 4.43
N ALA A 32 -21.52 10.18 3.28
CA ALA A 32 -21.34 9.06 2.37
C ALA A 32 -19.90 8.99 1.83
N VAL A 33 -19.34 10.14 1.42
CA VAL A 33 -17.96 10.24 0.96
C VAL A 33 -17.00 9.92 2.09
N ALA A 34 -17.25 10.41 3.31
CA ALA A 34 -16.41 10.15 4.48
C ALA A 34 -16.34 8.65 4.81
N VAL A 35 -17.47 7.96 4.82
CA VAL A 35 -17.49 6.50 5.04
C VAL A 35 -16.74 5.77 3.93
N THR A 36 -16.96 6.14 2.68
CA THR A 36 -16.25 5.51 1.55
C THR A 36 -14.74 5.74 1.63
N LEU A 37 -14.31 6.97 1.91
CA LEU A 37 -12.87 7.30 2.04
C LEU A 37 -12.26 6.70 3.31
N LEU A 38 -13.03 6.50 4.39
CA LEU A 38 -12.57 5.76 5.56
C LEU A 38 -12.23 4.31 5.19
N LEU A 39 -13.13 3.63 4.47
CA LEU A 39 -12.90 2.25 4.02
C LEU A 39 -11.71 2.18 3.05
N VAL A 40 -11.64 3.07 2.08
CA VAL A 40 -10.53 3.14 1.11
C VAL A 40 -9.21 3.42 1.83
N GLY A 41 -9.17 4.42 2.72
CA GLY A 41 -7.97 4.77 3.48
C GLY A 41 -7.50 3.67 4.42
N SER A 42 -8.44 2.98 5.10
CA SER A 42 -8.13 1.81 5.93
C SER A 42 -7.52 0.69 5.09
N PHE A 43 -8.11 0.43 3.92
CA PHE A 43 -7.63 -0.60 3.03
C PHE A 43 -6.23 -0.29 2.48
N ILE A 44 -5.99 0.95 2.07
CA ILE A 44 -4.68 1.42 1.62
C ILE A 44 -3.66 1.29 2.76
N ALA A 45 -4.01 1.69 3.99
CA ALA A 45 -3.12 1.55 5.14
C ALA A 45 -2.73 0.08 5.40
N ILE A 46 -3.69 -0.84 5.31
CA ILE A 46 -3.43 -2.29 5.45
C ILE A 46 -2.51 -2.77 4.32
N LEU A 47 -2.80 -2.43 3.05
CA LEU A 47 -1.98 -2.84 1.91
C LEU A 47 -0.53 -2.38 2.02
N PHE A 48 -0.28 -1.14 2.45
CA PHE A 48 1.09 -0.64 2.62
C PHE A 48 1.83 -1.39 3.72
N ASN A 49 1.16 -1.72 4.84
CA ASN A 49 1.78 -2.50 5.90
C ASN A 49 2.00 -3.97 5.50
N VAL A 50 1.08 -4.58 4.75
CA VAL A 50 1.25 -5.94 4.20
C VAL A 50 2.41 -5.96 3.20
N ASN A 51 2.53 -4.95 2.31
CA ASN A 51 3.67 -4.85 1.40
C ASN A 51 5.00 -4.69 2.16
N LYS A 52 5.01 -3.88 3.23
CA LYS A 52 6.20 -3.76 4.07
C LYS A 52 6.59 -5.10 4.71
N LEU A 53 5.61 -5.79 5.28
CA LEU A 53 5.81 -7.12 5.87
C LEU A 53 6.35 -8.11 4.83
N GLY A 54 5.80 -8.09 3.61
CA GLY A 54 6.31 -8.90 2.50
C GLY A 54 7.77 -8.59 2.19
N SER A 55 8.09 -7.31 2.03
CA SER A 55 9.47 -6.87 1.74
C SER A 55 10.44 -7.16 2.90
N ASP A 56 9.98 -7.13 4.15
CA ASP A 56 10.83 -7.51 5.29
C ASP A 56 11.12 -9.02 5.27
N ILE A 57 10.13 -9.86 4.92
CA ILE A 57 10.31 -11.31 4.73
C ILE A 57 11.21 -11.58 3.52
N GLU A 58 10.96 -10.90 2.39
CA GLU A 58 11.75 -11.05 1.16
C GLU A 58 13.23 -10.72 1.37
N ASN A 59 13.53 -9.69 2.16
CA ASN A 59 14.90 -9.29 2.46
C ASN A 59 15.62 -10.26 3.44
N ASP A 60 14.87 -11.06 4.20
CA ASP A 60 15.40 -12.11 5.08
C ASP A 60 15.49 -13.49 4.42
N VAL A 61 14.92 -13.65 3.20
CA VAL A 61 14.98 -14.91 2.46
C VAL A 61 16.33 -14.99 1.74
N SER A 62 17.27 -15.67 2.36
CA SER A 62 18.55 -16.08 1.77
C SER A 62 18.46 -17.50 1.21
N VAL A 63 19.25 -17.80 0.20
CA VAL A 63 19.43 -19.18 -0.28
C VAL A 63 20.43 -19.88 0.62
N ARG A 64 19.98 -20.92 1.32
CA ARG A 64 20.84 -21.77 2.17
C ARG A 64 21.30 -22.96 1.34
N VAL A 65 22.58 -22.99 1.02
CA VAL A 65 23.22 -24.06 0.26
C VAL A 65 23.94 -24.97 1.24
N TYR A 66 23.41 -26.16 1.45
CA TYR A 66 23.98 -27.16 2.33
C TYR A 66 25.14 -27.85 1.64
N ILE A 67 26.30 -27.86 2.28
CA ILE A 67 27.54 -28.40 1.73
C ILE A 67 27.59 -29.88 1.99
N ASP A 68 27.99 -30.67 0.99
CA ASP A 68 28.19 -32.11 1.17
C ASP A 68 29.29 -32.37 2.21
N VAL A 69 29.02 -33.30 3.12
CA VAL A 69 29.95 -33.69 4.20
C VAL A 69 31.28 -34.23 3.66
N ALA A 70 31.26 -34.73 2.40
CA ALA A 70 32.47 -35.25 1.71
C ALA A 70 33.36 -34.11 1.15
N ALA A 71 32.91 -32.86 1.15
CA ALA A 71 33.65 -31.73 0.58
C ALA A 71 34.84 -31.34 1.47
N GLU A 72 36.06 -31.38 0.88
CA GLU A 72 37.27 -30.89 1.51
C GLU A 72 37.34 -29.38 1.50
N GLU A 73 38.23 -28.77 2.29
CA GLU A 73 38.36 -27.33 2.45
C GLU A 73 38.63 -26.58 1.12
N GLU A 74 39.40 -27.23 0.21
CA GLU A 74 39.72 -26.68 -1.11
C GLU A 74 38.46 -26.64 -1.99
N GLN A 75 37.60 -27.65 -1.92
CA GLN A 75 36.36 -27.77 -2.66
C GLN A 75 35.30 -26.80 -2.12
N ARG A 76 35.27 -26.57 -0.80
CA ARG A 76 34.40 -25.54 -0.20
C ARG A 76 34.76 -24.14 -0.69
N ASN A 77 36.05 -23.82 -0.73
CA ASN A 77 36.52 -22.51 -1.25
C ASN A 77 36.21 -22.34 -2.74
N GLU A 78 36.25 -23.41 -3.54
CA GLU A 78 35.88 -23.40 -4.96
C GLU A 78 34.37 -23.16 -5.11
N LEU A 79 33.55 -23.84 -4.28
CA LEU A 79 32.09 -23.67 -4.25
C LEU A 79 31.72 -22.24 -3.84
N GLU A 80 32.36 -21.66 -2.83
CA GLU A 80 32.15 -20.27 -2.40
C GLU A 80 32.40 -19.28 -3.54
N GLN A 81 33.55 -19.40 -4.22
CA GLN A 81 33.88 -18.54 -5.36
C GLN A 81 32.90 -18.71 -6.52
N THR A 82 32.42 -19.95 -6.74
CA THR A 82 31.43 -20.23 -7.77
C THR A 82 30.09 -19.58 -7.45
N LEU A 83 29.64 -19.68 -6.18
CA LEU A 83 28.41 -19.05 -5.70
C LEU A 83 28.50 -17.52 -5.78
N GLU A 84 29.63 -16.92 -5.39
CA GLU A 84 29.86 -15.46 -5.55
C GLU A 84 29.85 -15.00 -7.01
N SER A 85 30.20 -15.87 -7.94
CA SER A 85 30.25 -15.56 -9.38
C SER A 85 28.90 -15.68 -10.09
N LEU A 86 27.88 -16.23 -9.43
CA LEU A 86 26.53 -16.36 -10.00
C LEU A 86 25.89 -14.97 -10.21
N ASP A 87 25.12 -14.86 -11.29
CA ASP A 87 24.34 -13.65 -11.56
C ASP A 87 23.29 -13.42 -10.47
N ASN A 88 23.15 -12.17 -10.02
CA ASN A 88 22.22 -11.73 -9.00
C ASN A 88 22.53 -12.18 -7.55
N VAL A 89 23.73 -12.58 -7.26
CA VAL A 89 24.25 -12.79 -5.91
C VAL A 89 24.86 -11.48 -5.40
N ASP A 90 24.50 -11.06 -4.20
CA ASP A 90 25.01 -9.86 -3.50
C ASP A 90 26.15 -10.22 -2.54
N GLY A 91 26.07 -11.40 -1.91
CA GLY A 91 27.08 -11.89 -1.00
C GLY A 91 26.86 -13.35 -0.59
N VAL A 92 27.95 -13.99 -0.18
CA VAL A 92 27.96 -15.35 0.34
C VAL A 92 28.59 -15.35 1.72
N GLU A 93 27.90 -15.90 2.70
CA GLU A 93 28.41 -16.03 4.08
C GLU A 93 28.49 -17.50 4.45
N PHE A 94 29.62 -17.91 5.01
CA PHE A 94 29.80 -19.29 5.51
C PHE A 94 29.28 -19.40 6.94
N SER A 95 28.44 -20.39 7.21
CA SER A 95 27.96 -20.76 8.53
C SER A 95 28.33 -22.22 8.79
N SER A 96 29.11 -22.45 9.84
CA SER A 96 29.48 -23.80 10.20
C SER A 96 28.30 -24.55 10.83
N ARG A 97 28.33 -25.89 10.79
CA ARG A 97 27.34 -26.72 11.49
C ARG A 97 27.24 -26.45 12.99
N ALA A 98 28.29 -25.89 13.60
CA ALA A 98 28.27 -25.51 15.01
C ALA A 98 27.48 -24.18 15.18
N ASP A 99 27.71 -23.20 14.31
CA ASP A 99 26.97 -21.94 14.31
C ASP A 99 25.47 -22.17 13.99
N GLU A 100 25.19 -23.13 13.09
CA GLU A 100 23.81 -23.53 12.79
C GLU A 100 23.11 -24.16 14.01
N LEU A 101 23.82 -25.00 14.75
CA LEU A 101 23.28 -25.58 15.97
C LEU A 101 23.00 -24.51 17.02
N ASP A 102 23.93 -23.55 17.21
CA ASP A 102 23.74 -22.43 18.13
C ASP A 102 22.50 -21.60 17.78
N GLN A 103 22.23 -21.40 16.48
CA GLN A 103 21.00 -20.73 16.02
C GLN A 103 19.74 -21.54 16.33
N VAL A 104 19.80 -22.87 16.16
CA VAL A 104 18.67 -23.77 16.47
C VAL A 104 18.40 -23.75 17.98
N VAL A 105 19.46 -23.86 18.81
CA VAL A 105 19.36 -23.77 20.27
C VAL A 105 18.78 -22.44 20.71
N GLY A 106 19.26 -21.34 20.14
CA GLY A 106 18.76 -20.01 20.45
C GLY A 106 17.27 -19.81 20.08
N SER A 107 16.78 -20.49 19.02
CA SER A 107 15.42 -20.37 18.53
C SER A 107 14.43 -21.35 19.15
N TYR A 108 14.86 -22.58 19.45
CA TYR A 108 13.98 -23.68 19.87
C TYR A 108 14.23 -24.15 21.31
N GLY A 109 15.32 -23.72 21.94
CA GLY A 109 15.63 -23.98 23.34
C GLY A 109 16.80 -24.94 23.54
N ASP A 110 17.28 -24.96 24.81
CA ASP A 110 18.51 -25.69 25.27
C ASP A 110 18.46 -27.21 25.09
N GLU A 111 17.31 -27.77 24.76
CA GLU A 111 17.13 -29.22 24.53
C GLU A 111 17.98 -29.74 23.36
N PHE A 112 18.31 -28.86 22.42
CA PHE A 112 19.11 -29.17 21.23
C PHE A 112 20.64 -29.18 21.51
N ASN A 113 21.10 -28.72 22.67
CA ASN A 113 22.51 -28.77 23.09
C ASN A 113 23.05 -30.22 23.20
N LEU A 114 22.17 -31.21 23.22
CA LEU A 114 22.54 -32.62 23.20
C LEU A 114 23.28 -33.08 21.94
N PHE A 115 23.20 -32.28 20.87
CA PHE A 115 23.82 -32.56 19.58
C PHE A 115 25.13 -31.78 19.34
N GLU A 116 25.73 -31.20 20.40
CA GLU A 116 27.05 -30.54 20.30
C GLU A 116 28.16 -31.55 19.96
N GLY A 117 29.11 -31.09 19.14
CA GLY A 117 30.32 -31.85 18.80
C GLY A 117 30.16 -32.76 17.60
N ASP A 118 30.72 -33.97 17.66
CA ASP A 118 30.77 -34.94 16.58
C ASP A 118 29.39 -35.53 16.20
N ASP A 119 28.46 -35.50 17.14
CA ASP A 119 27.09 -36.00 16.95
C ASP A 119 26.13 -34.94 16.30
N ASN A 120 26.66 -33.79 15.89
CA ASN A 120 25.87 -32.75 15.23
C ASN A 120 25.39 -33.21 13.84
N PRO A 121 24.04 -33.35 13.64
CA PRO A 121 23.48 -33.83 12.38
C PRO A 121 23.39 -32.77 11.31
N LEU A 122 23.74 -31.51 11.64
CA LEU A 122 23.59 -30.38 10.70
C LEU A 122 24.78 -30.33 9.73
N TYR A 123 24.53 -29.68 8.61
CA TYR A 123 25.52 -29.42 7.57
C TYR A 123 26.19 -28.07 7.76
N ASP A 124 27.38 -27.90 7.22
CA ASP A 124 27.93 -26.57 6.92
C ASP A 124 27.08 -25.93 5.83
N VAL A 125 26.86 -24.62 5.89
CA VAL A 125 25.95 -23.93 5.01
C VAL A 125 26.61 -22.67 4.42
N PHE A 126 26.42 -22.44 3.12
CA PHE A 126 26.58 -21.10 2.56
C PHE A 126 25.25 -20.39 2.53
N VAL A 127 25.20 -19.25 3.20
CA VAL A 127 24.05 -18.34 3.18
C VAL A 127 24.28 -17.35 2.03
N VAL A 128 23.56 -17.53 0.93
CA VAL A 128 23.69 -16.73 -0.28
C VAL A 128 22.59 -15.67 -0.29
N ASN A 129 22.98 -14.41 -0.27
CA ASN A 129 22.11 -13.27 -0.36
C ASN A 129 21.96 -12.84 -1.82
N THR A 130 20.74 -12.60 -2.28
CA THR A 130 20.47 -12.16 -3.65
C THR A 130 20.26 -10.66 -3.71
N THR A 131 20.60 -10.05 -4.86
CA THR A 131 20.42 -8.61 -5.11
C THR A 131 18.96 -8.17 -5.06
N GLU A 132 18.03 -9.06 -5.48
CA GLU A 132 16.59 -8.85 -5.44
C GLU A 132 15.92 -10.17 -5.05
N PRO A 133 14.87 -10.14 -4.20
CA PRO A 133 14.16 -11.35 -3.74
C PRO A 133 13.58 -12.21 -4.88
N GLU A 134 13.20 -11.58 -5.99
CA GLU A 134 12.66 -12.26 -7.18
C GLU A 134 13.67 -13.24 -7.82
N HIS A 135 14.96 -13.06 -7.56
CA HIS A 135 16.03 -13.89 -8.10
C HIS A 135 16.38 -15.10 -7.22
N THR A 136 15.84 -15.16 -5.98
CA THR A 136 16.15 -16.20 -4.99
C THR A 136 15.90 -17.60 -5.53
N ALA A 137 14.76 -17.85 -6.17
CA ALA A 137 14.41 -19.14 -6.77
C ALA A 137 15.36 -19.51 -7.91
N THR A 138 15.80 -18.53 -8.72
CA THR A 138 16.71 -18.75 -9.83
C THR A 138 18.12 -19.07 -9.35
N VAL A 139 18.60 -18.34 -8.35
CA VAL A 139 19.90 -18.58 -7.72
C VAL A 139 19.91 -19.93 -7.01
N ALA A 140 18.81 -20.29 -6.30
CA ALA A 140 18.67 -21.59 -5.67
C ALA A 140 18.75 -22.74 -6.68
N ALA A 141 18.05 -22.64 -7.80
CA ALA A 141 18.10 -23.65 -8.88
C ALA A 141 19.50 -23.75 -9.51
N GLN A 142 20.22 -22.64 -9.66
CA GLN A 142 21.59 -22.66 -10.16
C GLN A 142 22.56 -23.27 -9.13
N ALA A 143 22.37 -22.98 -7.84
CA ALA A 143 23.18 -23.53 -6.77
C ALA A 143 22.97 -25.05 -6.61
N GLU A 144 21.75 -25.57 -6.84
CA GLU A 144 21.43 -26.99 -6.75
C GLU A 144 22.16 -27.83 -7.81
N GLU A 145 22.55 -27.22 -8.94
CA GLU A 145 23.29 -27.89 -10.02
C GLU A 145 24.81 -27.96 -9.80
N LEU A 146 25.32 -27.28 -8.72
CA LEU A 146 26.76 -27.22 -8.45
C LEU A 146 27.27 -28.48 -7.75
N ASP A 147 28.53 -28.83 -8.02
CA ASP A 147 29.22 -29.93 -7.35
C ASP A 147 29.39 -29.62 -5.84
N TYR A 148 29.37 -30.65 -5.01
CA TYR A 148 29.52 -30.59 -3.54
C TYR A 148 28.36 -29.88 -2.79
N VAL A 149 27.23 -29.70 -3.45
CA VAL A 149 25.99 -29.25 -2.82
C VAL A 149 25.15 -30.47 -2.44
N ALA A 150 24.78 -30.57 -1.17
CA ALA A 150 23.93 -31.66 -0.66
C ALA A 150 22.45 -31.38 -0.86
N ASP A 151 22.05 -30.12 -0.60
CA ASP A 151 20.67 -29.64 -0.71
C ASP A 151 20.66 -28.10 -0.77
N VAL A 152 19.59 -27.52 -1.31
CA VAL A 152 19.39 -26.08 -1.35
C VAL A 152 18.02 -25.71 -0.81
N ASN A 153 17.97 -24.82 0.14
CA ASN A 153 16.72 -24.34 0.74
C ASN A 153 16.64 -22.80 0.75
N TYR A 154 15.60 -22.26 0.13
CA TYR A 154 15.33 -20.82 0.10
C TYR A 154 13.94 -20.47 0.68
N GLY A 155 13.39 -21.36 1.52
CA GLY A 155 12.00 -21.23 1.98
C GLY A 155 10.98 -21.79 0.98
N GLY A 156 11.39 -22.10 -0.25
CA GLY A 156 10.69 -22.87 -1.28
C GLY A 156 9.20 -22.56 -1.43
N ALA A 157 8.38 -23.62 -1.51
CA ALA A 157 6.94 -23.54 -1.73
C ALA A 157 6.18 -22.70 -0.68
N THR A 158 6.74 -22.51 0.52
CA THR A 158 6.12 -21.69 1.57
C THR A 158 6.27 -20.21 1.27
N ALA A 159 7.47 -19.77 0.87
CA ALA A 159 7.73 -18.38 0.47
C ALA A 159 6.90 -18.04 -0.78
N ASP A 160 6.92 -18.89 -1.82
CA ASP A 160 6.14 -18.70 -3.05
C ASP A 160 4.64 -18.62 -2.75
N SER A 161 4.14 -19.45 -1.83
CA SER A 161 2.72 -19.42 -1.41
C SER A 161 2.36 -18.13 -0.68
N LEU A 162 3.26 -17.61 0.16
CA LEU A 162 3.08 -16.32 0.84
C LEU A 162 3.05 -15.17 -0.17
N PHE A 163 4.01 -15.10 -1.10
CA PHE A 163 4.08 -14.04 -2.11
C PHE A 163 2.88 -14.05 -3.04
N SER A 164 2.46 -15.22 -3.52
CA SER A 164 1.26 -15.36 -4.35
C SER A 164 -0.02 -14.94 -3.61
N THR A 165 -0.08 -15.22 -2.31
CA THR A 165 -1.20 -14.79 -1.45
C THR A 165 -1.21 -13.27 -1.28
N MET A 166 -0.04 -12.66 -1.05
CA MET A 166 0.09 -11.20 -0.94
C MET A 166 -0.27 -10.49 -2.25
N GLU A 167 0.17 -11.03 -3.39
CA GLU A 167 -0.20 -10.51 -4.71
C GLU A 167 -1.73 -10.61 -4.93
N THR A 168 -2.33 -11.73 -4.57
CA THR A 168 -3.78 -11.90 -4.65
C THR A 168 -4.50 -10.89 -3.77
N MET A 169 -4.07 -10.70 -2.52
CA MET A 169 -4.63 -9.70 -1.62
C MET A 169 -4.52 -8.28 -2.20
N ARG A 170 -3.37 -7.93 -2.80
CA ARG A 170 -3.16 -6.65 -3.46
C ARG A 170 -4.11 -6.44 -4.62
N ASN A 171 -4.26 -7.44 -5.49
CA ASN A 171 -5.12 -7.37 -6.68
C ASN A 171 -6.61 -7.28 -6.30
N VAL A 172 -7.08 -8.13 -5.41
CA VAL A 172 -8.46 -8.09 -4.90
C VAL A 172 -8.74 -6.76 -4.21
N GLY A 173 -7.79 -6.28 -3.43
CA GLY A 173 -7.91 -5.01 -2.76
C GLY A 173 -7.97 -3.81 -3.69
N ALA A 174 -7.15 -3.80 -4.73
CA ALA A 174 -7.22 -2.76 -5.74
C ALA A 174 -8.60 -2.70 -6.40
N ILE A 175 -9.21 -3.87 -6.70
CA ILE A 175 -10.56 -3.94 -7.26
C ILE A 175 -11.59 -3.36 -6.28
N ILE A 176 -11.50 -3.70 -4.99
CA ILE A 176 -12.40 -3.17 -3.95
C ILE A 176 -12.26 -1.64 -3.85
N VAL A 177 -11.03 -1.13 -3.82
CA VAL A 177 -10.77 0.33 -3.78
C VAL A 177 -11.41 1.02 -4.98
N VAL A 178 -11.20 0.51 -6.20
CA VAL A 178 -11.80 1.08 -7.42
C VAL A 178 -13.32 1.06 -7.35
N ALA A 179 -13.94 -0.02 -6.91
CA ALA A 179 -15.39 -0.14 -6.76
C ALA A 179 -15.93 0.89 -5.74
N LEU A 180 -15.26 1.07 -4.61
CA LEU A 180 -15.62 2.07 -3.60
C LEU A 180 -15.48 3.50 -4.14
N LEU A 181 -14.41 3.80 -4.89
CA LEU A 181 -14.21 5.11 -5.51
C LEU A 181 -15.31 5.42 -6.55
N LEU A 182 -15.67 4.44 -7.39
CA LEU A 182 -16.79 4.58 -8.34
C LEU A 182 -18.12 4.85 -7.63
N THR A 183 -18.34 4.19 -6.49
CA THR A 183 -19.53 4.43 -5.66
C THR A 183 -19.55 5.86 -5.13
N ALA A 184 -18.42 6.38 -4.64
CA ALA A 184 -18.30 7.76 -4.18
C ALA A 184 -18.57 8.77 -5.31
N VAL A 185 -17.99 8.56 -6.49
CA VAL A 185 -18.24 9.38 -7.69
C VAL A 185 -19.74 9.38 -8.04
N PHE A 186 -20.38 8.22 -8.00
CA PHE A 186 -21.82 8.10 -8.28
C PHE A 186 -22.67 8.88 -7.27
N LEU A 187 -22.37 8.76 -5.97
CA LEU A 187 -23.09 9.46 -4.91
C LEU A 187 -22.95 10.98 -5.03
N ILE A 188 -21.74 11.48 -5.26
CA ILE A 188 -21.49 12.91 -5.49
C ILE A 188 -22.21 13.39 -6.75
N SER A 189 -22.12 12.63 -7.85
CA SER A 189 -22.79 12.95 -9.09
C SER A 189 -24.30 13.07 -8.92
N ASN A 190 -24.91 12.17 -8.15
CA ASN A 190 -26.34 12.23 -7.85
C ASN A 190 -26.72 13.45 -7.00
N THR A 191 -25.92 13.76 -5.98
CA THR A 191 -26.11 14.95 -5.13
C THR A 191 -26.03 16.24 -5.93
N ILE A 192 -25.00 16.39 -6.76
CA ILE A 192 -24.83 17.57 -7.62
C ILE A 192 -25.97 17.67 -8.63
N ARG A 193 -26.47 16.55 -9.17
CA ARG A 193 -27.65 16.56 -10.04
C ARG A 193 -28.87 17.18 -9.36
N ILE A 194 -29.17 16.79 -8.13
CA ILE A 194 -30.29 17.33 -7.38
C ILE A 194 -30.06 18.83 -7.10
N THR A 195 -28.83 19.24 -6.78
CA THR A 195 -28.49 20.65 -6.62
C THR A 195 -28.72 21.46 -7.89
N ILE A 196 -28.33 20.93 -9.06
CA ILE A 196 -28.56 21.58 -10.36
C ILE A 196 -30.07 21.74 -10.63
N PHE A 197 -30.86 20.68 -10.37
CA PHE A 197 -32.32 20.75 -10.49
C PHE A 197 -32.94 21.81 -9.59
N SER A 198 -32.51 21.94 -8.37
CA SER A 198 -33.02 22.96 -7.45
C SER A 198 -32.64 24.39 -7.85
N ARG A 199 -31.67 24.55 -8.77
CA ARG A 199 -31.19 25.83 -9.28
C ARG A 199 -31.46 26.03 -10.79
N SER A 200 -32.35 25.23 -11.36
CA SER A 200 -32.61 25.24 -12.81
C SER A 200 -33.04 26.62 -13.33
N THR A 201 -33.91 27.32 -12.58
CA THR A 201 -34.34 28.67 -12.94
C THR A 201 -33.20 29.71 -12.94
N GLU A 202 -32.28 29.61 -11.94
CA GLU A 202 -31.10 30.48 -11.89
C GLU A 202 -30.20 30.23 -13.12
N ILE A 203 -30.03 28.97 -13.48
CA ILE A 203 -29.21 28.55 -14.66
C ILE A 203 -29.84 29.03 -15.97
N GLU A 204 -31.16 28.92 -16.09
CA GLU A 204 -31.90 29.38 -17.25
C GLU A 204 -31.77 30.91 -17.46
N ILE A 205 -31.94 31.69 -16.41
CA ILE A 205 -31.72 33.14 -16.43
C ILE A 205 -30.28 33.48 -16.84
N MET A 206 -29.28 32.76 -16.31
CA MET A 206 -27.88 32.96 -16.69
C MET A 206 -27.64 32.65 -18.17
N LYS A 207 -28.26 31.60 -18.74
CA LYS A 207 -28.21 31.31 -20.18
C LYS A 207 -28.85 32.41 -21.00
N LEU A 208 -30.01 32.91 -20.60
CA LEU A 208 -30.71 33.99 -21.30
C LEU A 208 -29.92 35.30 -21.36
N VAL A 209 -29.17 35.62 -20.32
CA VAL A 209 -28.27 36.80 -20.23
C VAL A 209 -26.95 36.58 -21.00
N GLY A 210 -26.74 35.37 -21.57
CA GLY A 210 -25.57 35.07 -22.41
C GLY A 210 -24.35 34.49 -21.64
N ALA A 211 -24.54 33.95 -20.46
CA ALA A 211 -23.46 33.29 -19.73
C ALA A 211 -22.96 32.03 -20.48
N THR A 212 -21.64 31.84 -20.55
CA THR A 212 -21.05 30.68 -21.19
C THR A 212 -21.26 29.43 -20.34
N ASN A 213 -21.39 28.25 -20.97
CA ASN A 213 -21.52 26.97 -20.28
C ASN A 213 -20.35 26.71 -19.27
N CYS A 214 -19.16 27.16 -19.63
CA CYS A 214 -17.98 27.06 -18.74
C CYS A 214 -18.18 27.86 -17.44
N PHE A 215 -18.71 29.09 -17.53
CA PHE A 215 -18.99 29.95 -16.36
C PHE A 215 -20.05 29.32 -15.45
N ILE A 216 -21.06 28.66 -16.02
CA ILE A 216 -22.11 27.98 -15.27
C ILE A 216 -21.60 26.73 -14.57
N ARG A 217 -20.62 26.01 -15.18
CA ARG A 217 -20.09 24.72 -14.67
C ARG A 217 -19.16 24.89 -13.46
N TRP A 218 -18.33 25.92 -13.43
CA TRP A 218 -17.29 26.09 -12.41
C TRP A 218 -17.78 26.07 -10.97
N PRO A 219 -18.84 26.77 -10.56
CA PRO A 219 -19.34 26.73 -9.18
C PRO A 219 -19.70 25.32 -8.71
N PHE A 220 -20.29 24.49 -9.56
CA PHE A 220 -20.66 23.12 -9.21
C PHE A 220 -19.44 22.18 -9.10
N ILE A 221 -18.42 22.38 -9.96
CA ILE A 221 -17.17 21.61 -9.86
C ILE A 221 -16.47 21.93 -8.54
N ILE A 222 -16.42 23.19 -8.15
CA ILE A 222 -15.86 23.63 -6.86
C ILE A 222 -16.71 23.09 -5.71
N GLU A 223 -18.04 23.11 -5.80
CA GLU A 223 -18.94 22.52 -4.80
C GLU A 223 -18.65 21.03 -4.61
N GLY A 224 -18.54 20.24 -5.69
CA GLY A 224 -18.17 18.84 -5.64
C GLY A 224 -16.78 18.61 -5.02
N ALA A 225 -15.79 19.42 -5.41
CA ALA A 225 -14.44 19.37 -4.85
C ALA A 225 -14.43 19.66 -3.33
N LEU A 226 -15.21 20.64 -2.87
CA LEU A 226 -15.36 20.96 -1.45
C LEU A 226 -16.07 19.84 -0.68
N ILE A 227 -17.12 19.26 -1.22
CA ILE A 227 -17.79 18.09 -0.63
C ILE A 227 -16.79 16.94 -0.46
N GLY A 228 -16.01 16.65 -1.50
CA GLY A 228 -14.97 15.62 -1.47
C GLY A 228 -13.87 15.92 -0.45
N LEU A 229 -13.40 17.17 -0.41
CA LEU A 229 -12.37 17.61 0.54
C LEU A 229 -12.85 17.49 2.01
N ILE A 230 -14.02 18.02 2.32
CA ILE A 230 -14.60 17.96 3.67
C ILE A 230 -14.87 16.50 4.05
N GLY A 231 -15.37 15.70 3.11
CA GLY A 231 -15.57 14.26 3.29
C GLY A 231 -14.29 13.47 3.55
N ALA A 232 -13.14 13.96 3.09
CA ALA A 232 -11.84 13.33 3.34
C ALA A 232 -11.20 13.73 4.68
N ILE A 233 -11.50 14.90 5.23
CA ILE A 233 -10.90 15.39 6.47
C ILE A 233 -11.24 14.50 7.66
N ILE A 234 -12.52 14.16 7.84
CA ILE A 234 -12.98 13.35 8.97
C ILE A 234 -12.31 11.96 9.00
N PRO A 235 -12.33 11.16 7.93
CA PRO A 235 -11.66 9.87 7.91
C PRO A 235 -10.14 9.98 8.06
N SER A 236 -9.51 11.03 7.54
CA SER A 236 -8.08 11.26 7.73
C SER A 236 -7.70 11.46 9.19
N ILE A 237 -8.52 12.20 9.95
CA ILE A 237 -8.32 12.39 11.39
C ILE A 237 -8.53 11.08 12.15
N ILE A 238 -9.60 10.35 11.83
CA ILE A 238 -9.91 9.05 12.46
C ILE A 238 -8.79 8.05 12.22
N LEU A 239 -8.36 7.88 10.97
CA LEU A 239 -7.29 6.94 10.62
C LEU A 239 -5.96 7.35 11.23
N GLY A 240 -5.63 8.64 11.23
CA GLY A 240 -4.43 9.13 11.89
C GLY A 240 -4.41 8.81 13.38
N PHE A 241 -5.53 9.06 14.08
CA PHE A 241 -5.67 8.73 15.49
C PHE A 241 -5.58 7.23 15.77
N VAL A 242 -6.31 6.41 14.99
CA VAL A 242 -6.33 4.96 15.14
C VAL A 242 -4.95 4.37 14.84
N TYR A 243 -4.27 4.86 13.81
CA TYR A 243 -2.96 4.35 13.41
C TYR A 243 -1.88 4.66 14.45
N VAL A 244 -1.82 5.91 14.97
CA VAL A 244 -0.81 6.29 15.97
C VAL A 244 -0.98 5.49 17.26
N ASN A 245 -2.20 5.38 17.79
CA ASN A 245 -2.44 4.63 19.02
C ASN A 245 -2.31 3.10 18.79
N GLY A 246 -2.74 2.60 17.63
CA GLY A 246 -2.62 1.20 17.25
C GLY A 246 -1.17 0.78 17.02
N PHE A 247 -0.34 1.66 16.46
CA PHE A 247 1.08 1.41 16.22
C PHE A 247 1.82 1.05 17.51
N GLU A 248 1.66 1.84 18.58
CA GLU A 248 2.32 1.58 19.85
C GLU A 248 1.87 0.24 20.45
N LEU A 249 0.57 -0.05 20.41
CA LEU A 249 0.01 -1.30 20.90
C LEU A 249 0.54 -2.53 20.14
N ILE A 250 0.50 -2.48 18.82
CA ILE A 250 0.92 -3.59 17.96
C ILE A 250 2.42 -3.80 18.07
N MET A 251 3.23 -2.73 18.07
CA MET A 251 4.68 -2.84 18.23
C MET A 251 5.10 -3.41 19.60
N ALA A 252 4.30 -3.16 20.65
CA ALA A 252 4.54 -3.78 21.95
C ALA A 252 4.32 -5.32 21.92
N TYR A 253 3.37 -5.80 21.12
CA TYR A 253 3.17 -7.25 20.90
C TYR A 253 4.18 -7.86 19.94
N LEU A 254 4.68 -7.09 18.97
CA LEU A 254 5.67 -7.52 18.00
C LEU A 254 7.11 -7.39 18.53
N SER A 255 7.29 -6.86 19.75
CA SER A 255 8.61 -6.73 20.37
C SER A 255 9.23 -8.12 20.56
N GLY A 256 10.34 -8.38 19.85
CA GLY A 256 10.99 -9.70 19.78
C GLY A 256 10.76 -10.48 18.49
N THR A 257 10.03 -9.91 17.55
CA THR A 257 9.90 -10.44 16.17
C THR A 257 10.56 -9.48 15.18
N TYR A 258 10.95 -10.00 14.02
CA TYR A 258 11.52 -9.19 12.92
C TYR A 258 10.47 -8.32 12.21
N PHE A 259 9.20 -8.46 12.56
CA PHE A 259 8.11 -7.75 11.91
C PHE A 259 7.91 -6.35 12.49
N ALA A 260 7.90 -5.35 11.62
CA ALA A 260 7.65 -3.97 11.99
C ALA A 260 6.57 -3.34 11.10
N LEU A 261 5.66 -2.58 11.73
CA LEU A 261 4.73 -1.74 10.99
C LEU A 261 5.47 -0.51 10.43
N LEU A 262 4.93 0.07 9.36
CA LEU A 262 5.42 1.34 8.84
C LEU A 262 5.38 2.42 9.94
N PRO A 263 6.50 3.14 10.18
CA PRO A 263 6.50 4.20 11.17
C PRO A 263 5.46 5.27 10.82
N PRO A 264 4.73 5.83 11.83
CA PRO A 264 3.68 6.81 11.57
C PRO A 264 4.16 8.00 10.73
N ASN A 265 5.41 8.41 10.89
CA ASN A 265 6.04 9.46 10.11
C ASN A 265 7.14 8.87 9.22
N PRO A 266 7.13 8.98 7.87
CA PRO A 266 6.29 9.88 7.05
C PRO A 266 4.97 9.26 6.53
N PHE A 267 4.66 7.99 6.84
CA PHE A 267 3.55 7.25 6.25
C PHE A 267 2.18 7.95 6.39
N LEU A 268 1.83 8.43 7.60
CA LEU A 268 0.54 9.12 7.81
C LEU A 268 0.41 10.40 6.99
N MET A 269 1.51 11.14 6.83
CA MET A 269 1.48 12.36 6.02
C MET A 269 1.18 12.04 4.55
N GLN A 270 1.75 10.97 4.03
CA GLN A 270 1.49 10.48 2.67
C GLN A 270 0.05 9.97 2.52
N LEU A 271 -0.44 9.18 3.49
CA LEU A 271 -1.80 8.63 3.49
C LEU A 271 -2.85 9.75 3.55
N VAL A 272 -2.70 10.71 4.46
CA VAL A 272 -3.61 11.86 4.58
C VAL A 272 -3.57 12.71 3.31
N GLY A 273 -2.39 13.01 2.79
CA GLY A 273 -2.24 13.74 1.53
C GLY A 273 -2.95 13.03 0.36
N LEU A 274 -2.78 11.72 0.25
CA LEU A 274 -3.45 10.90 -0.75
C LEU A 274 -4.97 10.94 -0.59
N MET A 275 -5.49 10.77 0.63
CA MET A 275 -6.94 10.81 0.91
C MET A 275 -7.56 12.16 0.57
N LEU A 276 -6.91 13.27 0.93
CA LEU A 276 -7.37 14.62 0.58
C LEU A 276 -7.38 14.84 -0.95
N ALA A 277 -6.31 14.43 -1.63
CA ALA A 277 -6.22 14.51 -3.08
C ALA A 277 -7.30 13.66 -3.77
N MET A 278 -7.53 12.43 -3.30
CA MET A 278 -8.60 11.55 -3.79
C MET A 278 -9.98 12.15 -3.55
N GLY A 279 -10.24 12.72 -2.38
CA GLY A 279 -11.51 13.39 -2.06
C GLY A 279 -11.81 14.52 -3.05
N VAL A 280 -10.85 15.41 -3.27
CA VAL A 280 -10.97 16.52 -4.24
C VAL A 280 -11.17 16.01 -5.66
N PHE A 281 -10.40 14.99 -6.06
CA PHE A 281 -10.46 14.41 -7.41
C PHE A 281 -11.81 13.76 -7.67
N ILE A 282 -12.30 12.91 -6.76
CA ILE A 282 -13.59 12.21 -6.87
C ILE A 282 -14.73 13.22 -6.87
N GLY A 283 -14.66 14.23 -5.98
CA GLY A 283 -15.64 15.30 -5.90
C GLY A 283 -15.75 16.09 -7.19
N SER A 284 -14.62 16.46 -7.77
CA SER A 284 -14.55 17.17 -9.04
C SER A 284 -15.05 16.32 -10.21
N LEU A 285 -14.66 15.04 -10.26
CA LEU A 285 -15.12 14.09 -11.29
C LEU A 285 -16.62 13.86 -11.21
N GLY A 286 -17.16 13.55 -10.03
CA GLY A 286 -18.59 13.30 -9.84
C GLY A 286 -19.44 14.50 -10.25
N SER A 287 -19.00 15.70 -9.88
CA SER A 287 -19.64 16.96 -10.31
C SER A 287 -19.59 17.15 -11.83
N THR A 288 -18.41 16.96 -12.44
CA THR A 288 -18.23 17.13 -13.88
C THR A 288 -19.10 16.17 -14.70
N LEU A 289 -19.20 14.91 -14.29
CA LEU A 289 -20.05 13.91 -14.92
C LEU A 289 -21.53 14.28 -14.84
N SER A 290 -21.97 14.79 -13.68
CA SER A 290 -23.35 15.24 -13.48
C SER A 290 -23.73 16.39 -14.37
N ILE A 291 -22.86 17.40 -14.48
CA ILE A 291 -23.15 18.65 -15.24
C ILE A 291 -23.15 18.39 -16.74
N ARG A 292 -22.23 17.58 -17.27
CA ARG A 292 -22.19 17.28 -18.71
C ARG A 292 -23.53 16.73 -19.20
N ARG A 293 -24.09 15.79 -18.47
CA ARG A 293 -25.38 15.16 -18.85
C ARG A 293 -26.60 16.09 -18.78
N PHE A 294 -26.46 17.20 -18.02
CA PHE A 294 -27.57 18.17 -17.87
C PHE A 294 -27.51 19.34 -18.84
N LEU A 295 -26.33 19.76 -19.27
CA LEU A 295 -26.16 20.93 -20.16
C LEU A 295 -26.18 20.57 -21.67
N ASP A 296 -26.08 19.28 -22.00
CA ASP A 296 -26.13 18.77 -23.38
C ASP A 296 -27.59 18.42 -23.84
N VAL A 297 -28.61 18.82 -23.04
CA VAL A 297 -30.04 18.69 -23.40
C VAL A 297 -30.61 20.04 -23.80
#